data_6868ad48a97f8fa19f6cbdf8c462aefa
#
_entry.id   6868ad48a97f8fa19f6cbdf8c462aefa
#
_cell.length_a   1.000
_cell.length_b   1.000
_cell.length_c   1.000
_cell.angle_alpha   90.00
_cell.angle_beta   90.00
_cell.angle_gamma   90.00
#
_symmetry.space_group_name_H-M   'P 1'
#
loop_
_entity.id
_entity.type
_entity.pdbx_description
1 polymer ?
#
loop_
_entity_poly.entity_id
_entity_poly.type
_entity_poly.pdbx_seq_one_letter_code
_entity_poly.pdbx_strand_id
1 'polypeptide(L)'
;MSSKEIIDPVVIDETDRERTWVHFVLPLFLTVVALGVIAWVGITSYKATNNGALKLTRDLMDASQRYIGQEVGGYIMPASAGDMVASSMLAYTPPQLRDKIFYSYSTTMLQKVPQLQSFYLANDQGDFILITRAQQKGVFDHIKLVTKGKQRFFRHTLYNIRGIKIKEYEQSAGQYDPRERSWYKDTANVKGIKWAKPFLFPADRQLVMTSSIRFHSDDGHTFVYAANISLNELSDYLGDIKIGHDGNAMIVDNDGRMIAARDMLIVPHLFSSRWAAGRRLTSESRVLGPTNHPIFALGYDHYRVMGPGAAYITRKGKSYIVLSSKLKYSTGWVLLIVVPEKDFSSFATQSRRQ
;
A
#
# COMPACT_ATOMS: atom_id res chain seq x y z
N MET A 1 -91.88 -58.92 47.68
CA MET A 1 -91.90 -57.43 47.51
C MET A 1 -90.45 -57.01 47.28
N SER A 2 -90.15 -56.72 46.03
CA SER A 2 -88.75 -56.38 45.63
C SER A 2 -88.78 -54.98 45.04
N SER A 3 -88.13 -54.08 45.74
CA SER A 3 -87.96 -52.69 45.26
C SER A 3 -86.81 -52.65 44.23
N LYS A 4 -87.16 -52.26 43.02
CA LYS A 4 -86.15 -51.92 41.98
C LYS A 4 -85.64 -50.50 42.21
N GLU A 5 -84.36 -50.40 42.52
CA GLU A 5 -83.67 -49.13 42.50
C GLU A 5 -83.45 -48.69 41.05
N ILE A 6 -83.96 -47.52 40.69
CA ILE A 6 -83.78 -46.89 39.38
C ILE A 6 -82.48 -46.11 39.52
N ILE A 7 -81.47 -46.46 38.70
CA ILE A 7 -80.25 -45.73 38.58
C ILE A 7 -80.47 -44.64 37.47
N ASP A 8 -80.51 -43.38 37.90
CA ASP A 8 -80.57 -42.24 36.98
C ASP A 8 -79.31 -42.20 36.11
N PRO A 9 -79.45 -41.98 34.81
CA PRO A 9 -78.26 -41.79 33.92
C PRO A 9 -77.56 -40.50 34.27
N VAL A 10 -76.23 -40.56 34.47
CA VAL A 10 -75.36 -39.37 34.57
C VAL A 10 -75.35 -38.67 33.22
N VAL A 11 -76.04 -37.58 33.13
CA VAL A 11 -75.96 -36.65 31.97
C VAL A 11 -74.63 -35.91 32.08
N ILE A 12 -73.66 -36.32 31.32
CA ILE A 12 -72.42 -35.59 31.21
C ILE A 12 -72.76 -34.34 30.40
N ASP A 13 -72.75 -33.19 31.09
CA ASP A 13 -73.03 -31.87 30.47
C ASP A 13 -71.97 -31.51 29.46
N GLU A 14 -72.30 -31.59 28.18
CA GLU A 14 -71.46 -31.18 27.06
C GLU A 14 -71.03 -29.71 27.13
N THR A 15 -71.78 -28.88 27.85
CA THR A 15 -71.53 -27.46 28.03
C THR A 15 -70.27 -27.13 28.83
N ASP A 16 -69.89 -27.99 29.78
CA ASP A 16 -68.68 -27.81 30.61
C ASP A 16 -67.40 -28.10 29.86
N ARG A 17 -67.47 -28.90 28.78
CA ARG A 17 -66.32 -29.25 27.96
C ARG A 17 -65.99 -28.10 26.96
N GLU A 18 -66.98 -27.46 26.40
CA GLU A 18 -66.79 -26.29 25.52
C GLU A 18 -66.30 -25.07 26.31
N ARG A 19 -66.78 -24.89 27.55
CA ARG A 19 -66.41 -23.78 28.44
C ARG A 19 -64.93 -23.87 28.87
N THR A 20 -64.39 -25.08 29.13
CA THR A 20 -62.98 -25.34 29.45
C THR A 20 -62.09 -25.05 28.24
N TRP A 21 -62.52 -25.40 27.03
CA TRP A 21 -61.78 -25.11 25.79
C TRP A 21 -61.63 -23.60 25.55
N VAL A 22 -62.68 -22.84 25.69
CA VAL A 22 -62.68 -21.40 25.43
C VAL A 22 -61.88 -20.63 26.48
N HIS A 23 -61.93 -21.03 27.75
CA HIS A 23 -61.33 -20.28 28.84
C HIS A 23 -59.84 -20.63 29.10
N PHE A 24 -59.35 -21.82 28.74
CA PHE A 24 -57.97 -22.23 29.02
C PHE A 24 -57.19 -22.56 27.74
N VAL A 25 -57.75 -23.29 26.82
CA VAL A 25 -57.01 -23.74 25.62
C VAL A 25 -56.82 -22.63 24.63
N LEU A 26 -57.81 -21.80 24.38
CA LEU A 26 -57.72 -20.66 23.44
C LEU A 26 -56.72 -19.60 23.91
N PRO A 27 -56.70 -19.11 25.17
CA PRO A 27 -55.65 -18.19 25.64
C PRO A 27 -54.25 -18.80 25.64
N LEU A 28 -54.13 -20.10 25.99
CA LEU A 28 -52.84 -20.81 25.94
C LEU A 28 -52.32 -20.88 24.49
N PHE A 29 -53.19 -21.24 23.56
CA PHE A 29 -52.83 -21.28 22.13
C PHE A 29 -52.41 -19.90 21.61
N LEU A 30 -53.17 -18.84 21.93
CA LEU A 30 -52.83 -17.47 21.56
C LEU A 30 -51.50 -17.02 22.17
N THR A 31 -51.21 -17.39 23.43
CA THR A 31 -49.92 -17.07 24.06
C THR A 31 -48.75 -17.80 23.38
N VAL A 32 -48.91 -19.06 23.01
CA VAL A 32 -47.89 -19.84 22.29
C VAL A 32 -47.63 -19.24 20.90
N VAL A 33 -48.70 -18.87 20.17
CA VAL A 33 -48.60 -18.21 18.88
C VAL A 33 -47.90 -16.86 19.01
N ALA A 34 -48.27 -16.04 20.02
CA ALA A 34 -47.64 -14.73 20.25
C ALA A 34 -46.14 -14.87 20.58
N LEU A 35 -45.78 -15.84 21.44
CA LEU A 35 -44.37 -16.14 21.73
C LEU A 35 -43.62 -16.64 20.50
N GLY A 36 -44.24 -17.45 19.65
CA GLY A 36 -43.69 -17.90 18.37
C GLY A 36 -43.42 -16.75 17.42
N VAL A 37 -44.35 -15.80 17.30
CA VAL A 37 -44.20 -14.60 16.48
C VAL A 37 -43.07 -13.69 17.00
N ILE A 38 -43.05 -13.48 18.33
CA ILE A 38 -41.98 -12.67 18.96
C ILE A 38 -40.60 -13.29 18.73
N ALA A 39 -40.48 -14.61 18.92
CA ALA A 39 -39.23 -15.33 18.67
C ALA A 39 -38.81 -15.26 17.20
N TRP A 40 -39.76 -15.45 16.28
CA TRP A 40 -39.49 -15.34 14.83
C TRP A 40 -39.07 -13.95 14.42
N VAL A 41 -39.76 -12.90 14.90
CA VAL A 41 -39.37 -11.49 14.67
C VAL A 41 -37.99 -11.19 15.27
N GLY A 42 -37.72 -11.69 16.47
CA GLY A 42 -36.42 -11.54 17.13
C GLY A 42 -35.28 -12.16 16.32
N ILE A 43 -35.47 -13.40 15.83
CA ILE A 43 -34.47 -14.11 15.02
C ILE A 43 -34.25 -13.42 13.68
N THR A 44 -35.33 -13.03 13.01
CA THR A 44 -35.25 -12.33 11.70
C THR A 44 -34.63 -10.96 11.83
N SER A 45 -34.98 -10.19 12.86
CA SER A 45 -34.39 -8.88 13.16
C SER A 45 -32.90 -9.00 13.51
N TYR A 46 -32.53 -10.02 14.32
CA TYR A 46 -31.13 -10.28 14.64
C TYR A 46 -30.30 -10.61 13.37
N LYS A 47 -30.82 -11.50 12.50
CA LYS A 47 -30.16 -11.84 11.22
C LYS A 47 -30.04 -10.64 10.31
N ALA A 48 -31.10 -9.84 10.16
CA ALA A 48 -31.10 -8.64 9.34
C ALA A 48 -30.09 -7.59 9.84
N THR A 49 -30.05 -7.35 11.15
CA THR A 49 -29.11 -6.42 11.78
C THR A 49 -27.66 -6.88 11.61
N ASN A 50 -27.40 -8.17 11.83
CA ASN A 50 -26.05 -8.73 11.69
C ASN A 50 -25.56 -8.69 10.23
N ASN A 51 -26.44 -9.04 9.27
CA ASN A 51 -26.10 -8.96 7.85
C ASN A 51 -25.91 -7.50 7.38
N GLY A 52 -26.72 -6.58 7.90
CA GLY A 52 -26.56 -5.15 7.65
C GLY A 52 -25.24 -4.60 8.16
N ALA A 53 -24.86 -4.96 9.38
CA ALA A 53 -23.58 -4.59 9.97
C ALA A 53 -22.39 -5.14 9.17
N LEU A 54 -22.45 -6.41 8.75
CA LEU A 54 -21.41 -7.03 7.92
C LEU A 54 -21.30 -6.38 6.55
N LYS A 55 -22.43 -6.03 5.93
CA LYS A 55 -22.44 -5.31 4.64
C LYS A 55 -21.84 -3.92 4.79
N LEU A 56 -22.26 -3.15 5.79
CA LEU A 56 -21.69 -1.82 6.05
C LEU A 56 -20.19 -1.88 6.32
N THR A 57 -19.73 -2.85 7.10
CA THR A 57 -18.31 -3.08 7.35
C THR A 57 -17.56 -3.33 6.05
N ARG A 58 -18.10 -4.17 5.16
CA ARG A 58 -17.50 -4.45 3.86
C ARG A 58 -17.45 -3.21 2.97
N ASP A 59 -18.53 -2.45 2.89
CA ASP A 59 -18.61 -1.23 2.10
C ASP A 59 -17.62 -0.17 2.60
N LEU A 60 -17.47 0.00 3.91
CA LEU A 60 -16.49 0.88 4.53
C LEU A 60 -15.03 0.43 4.24
N MET A 61 -14.79 -0.88 4.28
CA MET A 61 -13.49 -1.44 3.93
C MET A 61 -13.12 -1.20 2.48
N ASP A 62 -14.04 -1.46 1.57
CA ASP A 62 -13.83 -1.22 0.14
C ASP A 62 -13.59 0.27 -0.14
N ALA A 63 -14.30 1.16 0.55
CA ALA A 63 -14.09 2.60 0.47
C ALA A 63 -12.69 3.00 1.01
N SER A 64 -12.30 2.47 2.17
CA SER A 64 -10.96 2.71 2.76
C SER A 64 -9.85 2.19 1.88
N GLN A 65 -10.02 1.01 1.30
CA GLN A 65 -9.05 0.42 0.38
C GLN A 65 -8.87 1.28 -0.87
N ARG A 66 -9.97 1.75 -1.47
CA ARG A 66 -9.92 2.67 -2.62
C ARG A 66 -9.25 3.98 -2.26
N TYR A 67 -9.60 4.58 -1.13
CA TYR A 67 -9.01 5.82 -0.64
C TYR A 67 -7.49 5.68 -0.46
N ILE A 68 -7.04 4.69 0.30
CA ILE A 68 -5.61 4.47 0.56
C ILE A 68 -4.87 4.12 -0.75
N GLY A 69 -5.48 3.32 -1.63
CA GLY A 69 -4.91 3.01 -2.94
C GLY A 69 -4.74 4.25 -3.82
N GLN A 70 -5.67 5.22 -3.77
CA GLN A 70 -5.59 6.50 -4.47
C GLN A 70 -4.50 7.40 -3.86
N GLU A 71 -4.44 7.50 -2.54
CA GLU A 71 -3.44 8.28 -1.81
C GLU A 71 -2.02 7.79 -2.11
N VAL A 72 -1.79 6.48 -2.00
CA VAL A 72 -0.49 5.87 -2.33
C VAL A 72 -0.17 6.03 -3.81
N GLY A 73 -1.16 5.85 -4.68
CA GLY A 73 -1.02 6.11 -6.12
C GLY A 73 -0.61 7.55 -6.40
N GLY A 74 -1.26 8.52 -5.76
CA GLY A 74 -0.93 9.95 -5.82
C GLY A 74 0.48 10.26 -5.34
N TYR A 75 0.97 9.54 -4.32
CA TYR A 75 2.34 9.68 -3.84
C TYR A 75 3.40 9.20 -4.85
N ILE A 76 3.12 8.09 -5.55
CA ILE A 76 4.05 7.44 -6.48
C ILE A 76 3.99 8.06 -7.89
N MET A 77 2.80 8.46 -8.32
CA MET A 77 2.52 8.94 -9.68
C MET A 77 3.46 10.07 -10.17
N PRO A 78 3.85 11.07 -9.35
CA PRO A 78 4.72 12.15 -9.80
C PRO A 78 6.07 11.68 -10.35
N ALA A 79 6.64 10.57 -9.86
CA ALA A 79 7.87 10.02 -10.40
C ALA A 79 7.65 9.50 -11.84
N SER A 80 6.68 8.60 -12.01
CA SER A 80 6.41 8.00 -13.32
C SER A 80 5.86 9.01 -14.35
N ALA A 81 4.97 9.91 -13.93
CA ALA A 81 4.45 10.95 -14.80
C ALA A 81 5.56 11.96 -15.19
N GLY A 82 6.41 12.30 -14.21
CA GLY A 82 7.58 13.16 -14.45
C GLY A 82 8.56 12.55 -15.44
N ASP A 83 8.84 11.25 -15.33
CA ASP A 83 9.70 10.53 -16.29
C ASP A 83 9.13 10.55 -17.71
N MET A 84 7.80 10.35 -17.87
CA MET A 84 7.15 10.40 -19.18
C MET A 84 7.23 11.79 -19.80
N VAL A 85 6.96 12.84 -19.04
CA VAL A 85 7.05 14.24 -19.52
C VAL A 85 8.49 14.58 -19.88
N ALA A 86 9.44 14.27 -18.99
CA ALA A 86 10.86 14.56 -19.21
C ALA A 86 11.43 13.84 -20.45
N SER A 87 11.11 12.54 -20.60
CA SER A 87 11.58 11.76 -21.73
C SER A 87 11.05 12.30 -23.06
N SER A 88 9.76 12.66 -23.12
CA SER A 88 9.16 13.26 -24.31
C SER A 88 9.79 14.62 -24.65
N MET A 89 10.03 15.45 -23.64
CA MET A 89 10.68 16.76 -23.82
C MET A 89 12.13 16.61 -24.28
N LEU A 90 12.91 15.73 -23.62
CA LEU A 90 14.33 15.54 -23.90
C LEU A 90 14.58 14.82 -25.22
N ALA A 91 13.64 14.03 -25.72
CA ALA A 91 13.74 13.38 -27.03
C ALA A 91 13.91 14.36 -28.17
N TYR A 92 13.21 15.48 -28.12
CA TYR A 92 13.24 16.56 -29.14
C TYR A 92 14.15 17.73 -28.76
N THR A 93 14.91 17.63 -27.66
CA THR A 93 15.81 18.69 -27.21
C THR A 93 17.16 18.58 -27.93
N PRO A 94 17.66 19.67 -28.58
CA PRO A 94 18.99 19.69 -29.14
C PRO A 94 20.07 19.29 -28.12
N PRO A 95 21.12 18.56 -28.54
CA PRO A 95 22.18 18.07 -27.65
C PRO A 95 22.79 19.14 -26.74
N GLN A 96 23.00 20.34 -27.26
CA GLN A 96 23.64 21.47 -26.56
C GLN A 96 22.77 22.01 -25.40
N LEU A 97 21.47 21.81 -25.45
CA LEU A 97 20.52 22.29 -24.46
C LEU A 97 20.04 21.19 -23.50
N ARG A 98 20.33 19.91 -23.79
CA ARG A 98 19.78 18.76 -23.09
C ARG A 98 20.12 18.76 -21.59
N ASP A 99 21.40 18.97 -21.24
CA ASP A 99 21.85 19.09 -19.86
C ASP A 99 21.12 20.23 -19.12
N LYS A 100 21.04 21.40 -19.75
CA LYS A 100 20.40 22.59 -19.18
C LYS A 100 18.92 22.32 -18.90
N ILE A 101 18.21 21.72 -19.85
CA ILE A 101 16.78 21.39 -19.71
C ILE A 101 16.58 20.31 -18.67
N PHE A 102 17.40 19.25 -18.66
CA PHE A 102 17.38 18.23 -17.64
C PHE A 102 17.50 18.83 -16.23
N TYR A 103 18.53 19.64 -15.97
CA TYR A 103 18.73 20.25 -14.66
C TYR A 103 17.61 21.22 -14.29
N SER A 104 17.13 22.05 -15.22
CA SER A 104 16.06 23.00 -14.97
C SER A 104 14.75 22.29 -14.59
N TYR A 105 14.33 21.31 -15.38
CA TYR A 105 13.12 20.51 -15.12
C TYR A 105 13.23 19.74 -13.80
N SER A 106 14.33 19.01 -13.63
CA SER A 106 14.51 18.14 -12.46
C SER A 106 14.65 18.95 -11.16
N THR A 107 15.32 20.11 -11.19
CA THR A 107 15.38 21.04 -10.04
C THR A 107 13.98 21.50 -9.65
N THR A 108 13.18 21.91 -10.65
CA THR A 108 11.81 22.37 -10.41
C THR A 108 10.96 21.25 -9.79
N MET A 109 11.08 20.04 -10.32
CA MET A 109 10.39 18.87 -9.77
C MET A 109 10.82 18.58 -8.32
N LEU A 110 12.12 18.59 -8.02
CA LEU A 110 12.61 18.43 -6.66
C LEU A 110 12.12 19.52 -5.72
N GLN A 111 12.00 20.77 -6.18
CA GLN A 111 11.48 21.87 -5.35
C GLN A 111 9.99 21.73 -5.03
N LYS A 112 9.19 21.22 -5.96
CA LYS A 112 7.73 21.21 -5.89
C LYS A 112 7.15 19.90 -5.38
N VAL A 113 7.89 18.79 -5.52
CA VAL A 113 7.43 17.43 -5.24
C VAL A 113 8.33 16.80 -4.17
N PRO A 114 7.94 16.90 -2.87
CA PRO A 114 8.79 16.50 -1.76
C PRO A 114 9.25 15.04 -1.80
N GLN A 115 8.41 14.12 -2.24
CA GLN A 115 8.68 12.68 -2.30
C GLN A 115 9.77 12.29 -3.32
N LEU A 116 10.12 13.19 -4.25
CA LEU A 116 11.19 12.95 -5.20
C LEU A 116 12.55 13.28 -4.58
N GLN A 117 13.50 12.35 -4.68
CA GLN A 117 14.83 12.48 -4.08
C GLN A 117 15.89 12.87 -5.10
N SER A 118 15.85 12.29 -6.29
CA SER A 118 16.85 12.53 -7.32
C SER A 118 16.34 12.16 -8.71
N PHE A 119 17.01 12.68 -9.74
CA PHE A 119 16.78 12.35 -11.14
C PHE A 119 18.08 12.00 -11.85
N TYR A 120 18.01 11.08 -12.82
CA TYR A 120 19.12 10.63 -13.63
C TYR A 120 18.82 10.79 -15.11
N LEU A 121 19.86 11.01 -15.88
CA LEU A 121 19.86 10.87 -17.33
C LEU A 121 21.16 10.21 -17.75
N ALA A 122 21.07 9.11 -18.49
CA ALA A 122 22.23 8.48 -19.10
C ALA A 122 21.92 8.08 -20.54
N ASN A 123 22.97 8.02 -21.37
CA ASN A 123 22.85 7.60 -22.75
C ASN A 123 23.60 6.28 -23.04
N ASP A 124 23.48 5.81 -24.28
CA ASP A 124 24.14 4.61 -24.79
C ASP A 124 25.67 4.75 -24.92
N GLN A 125 26.20 5.98 -24.90
CA GLN A 125 27.63 6.28 -24.86
C GLN A 125 28.22 6.15 -23.44
N GLY A 126 27.37 6.05 -22.40
CA GLY A 126 27.78 6.01 -20.99
C GLY A 126 27.97 7.38 -20.37
N ASP A 127 27.47 8.46 -21.02
CA ASP A 127 27.35 9.76 -20.37
C ASP A 127 26.28 9.68 -19.28
N PHE A 128 26.50 10.42 -18.19
CA PHE A 128 25.63 10.40 -17.04
C PHE A 128 25.57 11.77 -16.37
N ILE A 129 24.37 12.21 -16.10
CA ILE A 129 24.08 13.36 -15.25
C ILE A 129 23.02 12.97 -14.21
N LEU A 130 23.13 13.55 -13.05
CA LEU A 130 22.26 13.31 -11.89
C LEU A 130 22.02 14.63 -11.18
N ILE A 131 20.82 14.82 -10.67
CA ILE A 131 20.53 15.85 -9.67
C ILE A 131 19.91 15.20 -8.45
N THR A 132 20.33 15.62 -7.27
CA THR A 132 19.79 15.13 -6.00
C THR A 132 19.66 16.26 -4.99
N ARG A 133 18.82 16.05 -3.97
CA ARG A 133 18.82 16.89 -2.77
C ARG A 133 20.13 16.70 -2.03
N ALA A 134 20.78 17.79 -1.65
CA ALA A 134 21.93 17.73 -0.75
C ALA A 134 21.45 17.57 0.73
N GLN A 135 22.39 17.21 1.62
CA GLN A 135 22.09 17.14 3.05
C GLN A 135 21.59 18.48 3.61
N GLN A 136 22.12 19.59 3.11
CA GLN A 136 21.64 20.91 3.47
C GLN A 136 20.32 21.21 2.78
N LYS A 137 19.29 21.53 3.56
CA LYS A 137 17.95 21.88 3.05
C LYS A 137 18.00 23.06 2.08
N GLY A 138 17.33 22.91 0.93
CA GLY A 138 17.30 23.93 -0.12
C GLY A 138 18.55 24.00 -1.00
N VAL A 139 19.43 23.01 -0.90
CA VAL A 139 20.59 22.85 -1.76
C VAL A 139 20.42 21.61 -2.64
N PHE A 140 20.79 21.74 -3.91
CA PHE A 140 20.74 20.67 -4.90
C PHE A 140 22.14 20.41 -5.43
N ASP A 141 22.50 19.15 -5.56
CA ASP A 141 23.77 18.70 -6.10
C ASP A 141 23.58 18.24 -7.56
N HIS A 142 24.13 19.00 -8.50
CA HIS A 142 24.22 18.64 -9.91
C HIS A 142 25.50 17.85 -10.11
N ILE A 143 25.36 16.60 -10.49
CA ILE A 143 26.48 15.68 -10.65
C ILE A 143 26.59 15.31 -12.12
N LYS A 144 27.79 15.44 -12.67
CA LYS A 144 28.11 15.04 -14.05
C LYS A 144 29.30 14.09 -14.05
N LEU A 145 29.15 12.97 -14.77
CA LEU A 145 30.28 12.08 -15.01
C LEU A 145 31.18 12.68 -16.09
N VAL A 146 32.43 12.90 -15.75
CA VAL A 146 33.43 13.47 -16.66
C VAL A 146 34.63 12.54 -16.81
N THR A 147 35.17 12.43 -18.00
CA THR A 147 36.36 11.60 -18.28
C THR A 147 37.56 12.50 -18.50
N LYS A 148 38.66 12.24 -17.81
CA LYS A 148 39.94 12.91 -17.94
C LYS A 148 41.04 11.87 -18.21
N GLY A 149 41.46 11.76 -19.44
CA GLY A 149 42.34 10.69 -19.86
C GLY A 149 41.69 9.32 -19.68
N LYS A 150 42.30 8.44 -18.86
CA LYS A 150 41.77 7.11 -18.55
C LYS A 150 40.91 7.06 -17.26
N GLN A 151 40.76 8.19 -16.59
CA GLN A 151 40.07 8.22 -15.28
C GLN A 151 38.71 8.92 -15.42
N ARG A 152 37.74 8.43 -14.63
CA ARG A 152 36.38 9.00 -14.56
C ARG A 152 36.17 9.65 -13.20
N PHE A 153 35.48 10.79 -13.19
CA PHE A 153 35.18 11.57 -12.00
C PHE A 153 33.71 11.97 -12.00
N PHE A 154 33.11 12.01 -10.83
CA PHE A 154 31.87 12.73 -10.60
C PHE A 154 32.21 14.17 -10.27
N ARG A 155 31.81 15.10 -11.13
CA ARG A 155 31.86 16.55 -10.85
C ARG A 155 30.57 16.93 -10.17
N HIS A 156 30.68 17.38 -8.93
CA HIS A 156 29.60 17.87 -8.09
C HIS A 156 29.55 19.39 -8.17
N THR A 157 28.39 19.95 -8.44
CA THR A 157 28.16 21.40 -8.41
C THR A 157 26.91 21.68 -7.58
N LEU A 158 27.11 22.24 -6.39
CA LEU A 158 26.03 22.53 -5.46
C LEU A 158 25.42 23.91 -5.79
N TYR A 159 24.10 23.93 -5.89
CA TYR A 159 23.31 25.13 -6.10
C TYR A 159 22.29 25.31 -4.98
N ASN A 160 22.07 26.57 -4.57
CA ASN A 160 20.96 26.85 -3.69
C ASN A 160 19.63 26.93 -4.46
N ILE A 161 18.52 27.11 -3.72
CA ILE A 161 17.16 27.21 -4.28
C ILE A 161 17.01 28.34 -5.32
N ARG A 162 17.88 29.37 -5.29
CA ARG A 162 17.89 30.50 -6.24
C ARG A 162 18.75 30.20 -7.47
N GLY A 163 19.35 29.01 -7.57
CA GLY A 163 20.25 28.64 -8.67
C GLY A 163 21.65 29.27 -8.56
N ILE A 164 22.03 29.79 -7.38
CA ILE A 164 23.37 30.35 -7.15
C ILE A 164 24.30 29.19 -6.79
N LYS A 165 25.42 29.07 -7.51
CA LYS A 165 26.47 28.08 -7.26
C LYS A 165 27.12 28.37 -5.89
N ILE A 166 27.15 27.33 -5.04
CA ILE A 166 27.73 27.40 -3.70
C ILE A 166 29.15 26.82 -3.71
N LYS A 167 29.30 25.63 -4.32
CA LYS A 167 30.54 24.84 -4.29
C LYS A 167 30.66 23.94 -5.50
N GLU A 168 31.91 23.66 -5.90
CA GLU A 168 32.19 22.61 -6.89
C GLU A 168 33.38 21.78 -6.43
N TYR A 169 33.31 20.48 -6.67
CA TYR A 169 34.41 19.54 -6.38
C TYR A 169 34.28 18.30 -7.27
N GLU A 170 35.36 17.54 -7.35
CA GLU A 170 35.37 16.30 -8.09
C GLU A 170 35.69 15.13 -7.15
N GLN A 171 35.02 14.00 -7.39
CA GLN A 171 35.24 12.75 -6.68
C GLN A 171 35.53 11.65 -7.71
N SER A 172 36.47 10.76 -7.43
CA SER A 172 36.74 9.63 -8.31
C SER A 172 35.47 8.79 -8.50
N ALA A 173 35.12 8.51 -9.75
CA ALA A 173 34.02 7.61 -10.11
C ALA A 173 34.48 6.16 -10.29
N GLY A 174 35.78 5.88 -10.21
CA GLY A 174 36.34 4.55 -10.46
C GLY A 174 35.90 4.00 -11.82
N GLN A 175 35.36 2.80 -11.82
CA GLN A 175 34.83 2.13 -13.02
C GLN A 175 33.31 2.29 -13.17
N TYR A 176 32.70 3.34 -12.58
CA TYR A 176 31.26 3.53 -12.66
C TYR A 176 30.80 3.64 -14.14
N ASP A 177 29.87 2.80 -14.51
CA ASP A 177 29.14 2.87 -15.77
C ASP A 177 27.64 2.86 -15.49
N PRO A 178 26.88 3.91 -15.91
CA PRO A 178 25.45 3.97 -15.69
C PRO A 178 24.71 2.84 -16.40
N ARG A 179 25.23 2.34 -17.51
CA ARG A 179 24.62 1.28 -18.33
C ARG A 179 24.61 -0.07 -17.60
N GLU A 180 25.50 -0.25 -16.63
CA GLU A 180 25.58 -1.46 -15.79
C GLU A 180 24.57 -1.44 -14.62
N ARG A 181 23.87 -0.32 -14.41
CA ARG A 181 22.91 -0.17 -13.32
C ARG A 181 21.55 -0.78 -13.68
N SER A 182 20.85 -1.35 -12.68
CA SER A 182 19.54 -1.99 -12.88
C SER A 182 18.52 -1.04 -13.52
N TRP A 183 18.45 0.22 -13.04
CA TRP A 183 17.53 1.23 -13.58
C TRP A 183 17.74 1.51 -15.08
N TYR A 184 18.95 1.29 -15.61
CA TYR A 184 19.25 1.42 -17.04
C TYR A 184 19.00 0.10 -17.79
N LYS A 185 19.58 -1.01 -17.29
CA LYS A 185 19.49 -2.34 -17.95
C LYS A 185 18.05 -2.84 -18.07
N ASP A 186 17.28 -2.69 -16.98
CA ASP A 186 15.93 -3.27 -16.88
C ASP A 186 14.91 -2.58 -17.81
N THR A 187 15.27 -1.44 -18.42
CA THR A 187 14.43 -0.75 -19.40
C THR A 187 14.62 -1.26 -20.83
N ALA A 188 15.62 -2.10 -21.12
CA ALA A 188 16.01 -2.49 -22.48
C ALA A 188 14.87 -3.13 -23.28
N ASN A 189 14.04 -3.96 -22.64
CA ASN A 189 12.96 -4.71 -23.28
C ASN A 189 11.57 -4.28 -22.77
N VAL A 190 11.45 -3.07 -22.22
CA VAL A 190 10.19 -2.57 -21.66
C VAL A 190 9.76 -1.32 -22.42
N LYS A 191 8.51 -1.32 -22.91
CA LYS A 191 7.86 -0.12 -23.41
C LYS A 191 7.21 0.63 -22.23
N GLY A 192 7.63 1.88 -22.00
CA GLY A 192 7.11 2.73 -20.91
C GLY A 192 7.92 2.62 -19.62
N ILE A 193 7.24 2.91 -18.51
CA ILE A 193 7.87 3.01 -17.18
C ILE A 193 8.24 1.64 -16.62
N LYS A 194 9.47 1.53 -16.11
CA LYS A 194 9.98 0.41 -15.34
C LYS A 194 10.36 0.84 -13.93
N TRP A 195 9.86 0.13 -12.93
CA TRP A 195 10.29 0.30 -11.55
C TRP A 195 11.40 -0.70 -11.22
N ALA A 196 12.54 -0.17 -10.76
CA ALA A 196 13.66 -0.99 -10.29
C ALA A 196 13.39 -1.54 -8.89
N LYS A 197 14.13 -2.60 -8.50
CA LYS A 197 14.10 -3.10 -7.11
C LYS A 197 14.67 -2.04 -6.16
N PRO A 198 14.16 -1.95 -4.91
CA PRO A 198 14.70 -1.04 -3.90
C PRO A 198 16.21 -1.22 -3.68
N PHE A 199 16.92 -0.11 -3.54
CA PHE A 199 18.35 -0.09 -3.23
C PHE A 199 18.72 1.08 -2.33
N LEU A 200 19.89 1.01 -1.69
CA LEU A 200 20.44 2.13 -0.93
C LEU A 200 21.08 3.13 -1.87
N PHE A 201 20.58 4.35 -1.85
CA PHE A 201 21.13 5.43 -2.66
C PHE A 201 22.50 5.84 -2.12
N PRO A 202 23.57 5.88 -2.95
CA PRO A 202 24.93 6.08 -2.46
C PRO A 202 25.17 7.44 -1.82
N ALA A 203 24.43 8.49 -2.24
CA ALA A 203 24.68 9.87 -1.80
C ALA A 203 24.28 10.10 -0.32
N ASP A 204 23.18 9.52 0.13
CA ASP A 204 22.61 9.74 1.48
C ASP A 204 22.28 8.45 2.24
N ARG A 205 22.54 7.29 1.61
CA ARG A 205 22.21 5.96 2.14
C ARG A 205 20.73 5.75 2.47
N GLN A 206 19.85 6.55 1.89
CA GLN A 206 18.42 6.31 1.99
C GLN A 206 18.00 5.16 1.08
N LEU A 207 16.98 4.45 1.53
CA LEU A 207 16.36 3.42 0.72
C LEU A 207 15.45 4.08 -0.29
N VAL A 208 15.75 3.86 -1.56
CA VAL A 208 15.01 4.45 -2.68
C VAL A 208 14.51 3.39 -3.63
N MET A 209 13.53 3.76 -4.40
CA MET A 209 13.06 3.03 -5.55
C MET A 209 13.06 3.95 -6.76
N THR A 210 13.47 3.41 -7.91
CA THR A 210 13.65 4.18 -9.13
C THR A 210 12.56 3.80 -10.13
N SER A 211 11.81 4.79 -10.61
CA SER A 211 11.11 4.70 -11.90
C SER A 211 12.05 5.10 -13.01
N SER A 212 11.95 4.46 -14.17
CA SER A 212 12.80 4.76 -15.32
C SER A 212 12.08 4.52 -16.63
N ILE A 213 12.44 5.30 -17.63
CA ILE A 213 11.92 5.19 -19.00
C ILE A 213 13.06 5.33 -20.02
N ARG A 214 13.05 4.42 -20.99
CA ARG A 214 13.95 4.46 -22.14
C ARG A 214 13.29 5.23 -23.29
N PHE A 215 14.04 6.10 -23.95
CA PHE A 215 13.57 6.83 -25.13
C PHE A 215 14.71 7.02 -26.14
N HIS A 216 14.34 7.32 -27.39
CA HIS A 216 15.25 7.69 -28.46
C HIS A 216 15.14 9.18 -28.70
N SER A 217 16.27 9.84 -28.89
CA SER A 217 16.33 11.24 -29.26
C SER A 217 16.50 11.40 -30.77
N ASP A 218 16.13 12.58 -31.30
CA ASP A 218 16.19 12.88 -32.72
C ASP A 218 17.62 12.82 -33.32
N ASP A 219 18.65 12.94 -32.46
CA ASP A 219 20.04 12.78 -32.85
C ASP A 219 20.52 11.31 -32.92
N GLY A 220 19.58 10.35 -32.76
CA GLY A 220 19.82 8.92 -32.91
C GLY A 220 20.36 8.21 -31.68
N HIS A 221 20.56 8.92 -30.56
CA HIS A 221 21.00 8.29 -29.31
C HIS A 221 19.85 7.72 -28.46
N THR A 222 20.17 6.69 -27.72
CA THR A 222 19.26 6.10 -26.75
C THR A 222 19.56 6.61 -25.35
N PHE A 223 18.54 7.14 -24.69
CA PHE A 223 18.63 7.64 -23.32
C PHE A 223 17.74 6.83 -22.37
N VAL A 224 18.11 6.85 -21.10
CA VAL A 224 17.24 6.45 -19.99
C VAL A 224 17.15 7.62 -19.02
N TYR A 225 15.92 8.11 -18.81
CA TYR A 225 15.59 9.05 -17.75
C TYR A 225 15.03 8.29 -16.57
N ALA A 226 15.35 8.70 -15.35
CA ALA A 226 14.89 8.00 -14.16
C ALA A 226 14.73 8.95 -12.96
N ALA A 227 13.77 8.63 -12.08
CA ALA A 227 13.49 9.35 -10.85
C ALA A 227 13.50 8.41 -9.63
N ASN A 228 14.11 8.86 -8.54
CA ASN A 228 14.05 8.18 -7.25
C ASN A 228 12.96 8.75 -6.37
N ILE A 229 12.20 7.86 -5.75
CA ILE A 229 11.37 8.16 -4.59
C ILE A 229 11.99 7.56 -3.31
N SER A 230 11.87 8.28 -2.20
CA SER A 230 12.29 7.79 -0.88
C SER A 230 11.27 6.78 -0.35
N LEU A 231 11.73 5.58 0.01
CA LEU A 231 10.87 4.58 0.65
C LEU A 231 10.67 4.85 2.14
N ASN A 232 11.57 5.60 2.76
CA ASN A 232 11.38 6.05 4.13
C ASN A 232 10.21 7.05 4.20
N GLU A 233 10.21 8.07 3.34
CA GLU A 233 9.11 9.03 3.26
C GLU A 233 7.77 8.37 2.85
N LEU A 234 7.79 7.35 1.97
CA LEU A 234 6.61 6.57 1.65
C LEU A 234 6.11 5.77 2.88
N SER A 235 7.03 5.26 3.68
CA SER A 235 6.69 4.53 4.91
C SER A 235 6.10 5.46 5.97
N ASP A 236 6.67 6.67 6.14
CA ASP A 236 6.13 7.71 7.01
C ASP A 236 4.73 8.12 6.56
N TYR A 237 4.56 8.37 5.26
CA TYR A 237 3.27 8.71 4.66
C TYR A 237 2.20 7.62 4.91
N LEU A 238 2.55 6.33 4.74
CA LEU A 238 1.66 5.21 5.09
C LEU A 238 1.33 5.18 6.57
N GLY A 239 2.30 5.54 7.44
CA GLY A 239 2.12 5.63 8.88
C GLY A 239 1.14 6.72 9.32
N ASP A 240 1.04 7.79 8.56
CA ASP A 240 0.15 8.93 8.82
C ASP A 240 -1.29 8.68 8.37
N ILE A 241 -1.50 7.71 7.46
CA ILE A 241 -2.85 7.34 7.02
C ILE A 241 -3.58 6.64 8.17
N LYS A 242 -4.68 7.25 8.62
CA LYS A 242 -5.53 6.67 9.67
C LYS A 242 -6.41 5.55 9.10
N ILE A 243 -6.22 4.34 9.61
CA ILE A 243 -6.96 3.14 9.21
C ILE A 243 -7.65 2.57 10.45
N GLY A 244 -8.88 2.98 10.73
CA GLY A 244 -9.53 2.65 11.99
C GLY A 244 -8.73 3.18 13.20
N HIS A 245 -8.77 2.44 14.31
CA HIS A 245 -8.02 2.78 15.52
C HIS A 245 -6.62 2.16 15.52
N ASP A 246 -6.52 0.86 15.22
CA ASP A 246 -5.29 0.06 15.29
C ASP A 246 -4.90 -0.57 13.93
N GLY A 247 -5.46 -0.07 12.83
CA GLY A 247 -5.16 -0.57 11.50
C GLY A 247 -3.79 -0.12 10.99
N ASN A 248 -3.19 -0.95 10.12
CA ASN A 248 -1.89 -0.70 9.50
C ASN A 248 -1.93 -1.05 8.01
N ALA A 249 -1.11 -0.35 7.22
CA ALA A 249 -0.91 -0.62 5.80
C ALA A 249 0.54 -1.01 5.51
N MET A 250 0.70 -1.82 4.48
CA MET A 250 2.00 -2.24 3.96
C MET A 250 1.93 -2.38 2.44
N ILE A 251 2.99 -1.99 1.76
CA ILE A 251 3.16 -2.23 0.33
C ILE A 251 4.23 -3.30 0.15
N VAL A 252 3.94 -4.29 -0.68
CA VAL A 252 4.87 -5.37 -1.06
C VAL A 252 4.98 -5.48 -2.58
N ASP A 253 6.09 -6.03 -3.07
CA ASP A 253 6.22 -6.41 -4.48
C ASP A 253 5.62 -7.80 -4.77
N ASN A 254 5.69 -8.24 -6.04
CA ASN A 254 5.19 -9.55 -6.48
C ASN A 254 5.92 -10.74 -5.84
N ASP A 255 7.09 -10.53 -5.25
CA ASP A 255 7.87 -11.56 -4.54
C ASP A 255 7.59 -11.54 -3.03
N GLY A 256 6.66 -10.68 -2.55
CA GLY A 256 6.35 -10.49 -1.13
C GLY A 256 7.41 -9.69 -0.38
N ARG A 257 8.28 -8.95 -1.09
CA ARG A 257 9.26 -8.08 -0.44
C ARG A 257 8.58 -6.78 -0.03
N MET A 258 8.84 -6.34 1.20
CA MET A 258 8.32 -5.08 1.71
C MET A 258 8.93 -3.89 0.95
N ILE A 259 8.09 -3.05 0.41
CA ILE A 259 8.42 -1.78 -0.25
C ILE A 259 8.32 -0.64 0.75
N ALA A 260 7.20 -0.57 1.47
CA ALA A 260 6.94 0.44 2.48
C ALA A 260 5.99 -0.09 3.56
N ALA A 261 6.24 0.29 4.81
CA ALA A 261 5.38 -0.01 5.96
C ALA A 261 5.70 0.95 7.10
N ARG A 262 4.72 1.23 7.98
CA ARG A 262 4.86 2.14 9.14
C ARG A 262 6.10 1.84 9.99
N ASP A 263 6.40 0.57 10.25
CA ASP A 263 7.50 0.14 11.12
C ASP A 263 8.82 -0.07 10.37
N MET A 264 8.90 0.29 9.09
CA MET A 264 10.08 0.07 8.26
C MET A 264 11.26 0.97 8.66
N LEU A 265 11.00 2.08 9.37
CA LEU A 265 12.01 2.99 9.94
C LEU A 265 12.83 2.37 11.06
N ILE A 266 12.36 1.30 11.69
CA ILE A 266 13.09 0.58 12.75
C ILE A 266 14.27 -0.25 12.18
N VAL A 267 14.31 -0.44 10.87
CA VAL A 267 15.28 -1.26 10.16
C VAL A 267 16.62 -0.57 9.82
N PRO A 268 16.79 0.78 9.82
CA PRO A 268 18.08 1.41 9.53
C PRO A 268 19.25 0.89 10.39
N HIS A 269 19.00 0.54 11.66
CA HIS A 269 20.04 -0.01 12.54
C HIS A 269 20.52 -1.42 12.13
N LEU A 270 19.65 -2.23 11.56
CA LEU A 270 20.03 -3.53 10.98
C LEU A 270 20.81 -3.36 9.67
N PHE A 271 20.55 -2.26 8.94
CA PHE A 271 21.25 -1.94 7.71
C PHE A 271 22.63 -1.32 7.96
N SER A 272 22.80 -0.48 8.98
CA SER A 272 24.03 0.27 9.23
C SER A 272 25.20 -0.62 9.67
N SER A 273 24.97 -1.62 10.52
CA SER A 273 26.02 -2.46 11.09
C SER A 273 26.52 -3.56 10.14
N ARG A 274 25.67 -4.06 9.23
CA ARG A 274 26.05 -5.11 8.27
C ARG A 274 26.63 -4.57 6.96
N TRP A 275 26.29 -3.34 6.60
CA TRP A 275 26.81 -2.69 5.39
C TRP A 275 28.26 -2.22 5.56
N ALA A 276 28.62 -1.73 6.74
CA ALA A 276 30.01 -1.40 7.07
C ALA A 276 30.96 -2.61 6.97
N ALA A 277 30.42 -3.84 6.98
CA ALA A 277 31.16 -5.09 6.86
C ALA A 277 31.22 -5.65 5.41
N GLY A 278 30.82 -4.89 4.38
CA GLY A 278 30.88 -5.34 2.97
C GLY A 278 29.94 -6.47 2.60
N ARG A 279 29.01 -6.87 3.47
CA ARG A 279 28.02 -7.91 3.16
C ARG A 279 26.82 -7.29 2.43
N ARG A 280 26.52 -7.81 1.25
CA ARG A 280 25.25 -7.58 0.55
C ARG A 280 24.10 -7.85 1.52
N LEU A 281 23.21 -6.87 1.68
CA LEU A 281 21.90 -7.12 2.25
C LEU A 281 21.22 -8.22 1.43
N THR A 282 21.08 -9.39 2.03
CA THR A 282 20.33 -10.44 1.39
C THR A 282 18.87 -9.98 1.31
N SER A 283 18.26 -10.15 0.15
CA SER A 283 16.86 -9.82 -0.12
C SER A 283 15.86 -10.51 0.85
N GLU A 284 16.35 -11.50 1.60
CA GLU A 284 15.59 -12.34 2.52
C GLU A 284 15.04 -11.61 3.75
N SER A 285 15.74 -10.59 4.28
CA SER A 285 15.28 -9.86 5.48
C SER A 285 14.06 -8.95 5.21
N ARG A 286 13.72 -8.73 3.94
CA ARG A 286 12.59 -7.88 3.51
C ARG A 286 11.39 -8.67 3.00
N VAL A 287 11.50 -10.00 2.92
CA VAL A 287 10.39 -10.85 2.50
C VAL A 287 9.44 -11.02 3.67
N LEU A 288 8.15 -10.87 3.41
CA LEU A 288 7.10 -11.18 4.38
C LEU A 288 7.23 -12.61 4.87
N GLY A 289 7.16 -12.79 6.18
CA GLY A 289 7.26 -14.10 6.76
C GLY A 289 6.48 -14.22 8.07
N PRO A 290 6.23 -15.45 8.53
CA PRO A 290 5.46 -15.72 9.73
C PRO A 290 6.15 -15.23 11.02
N THR A 291 7.43 -14.88 10.95
CA THR A 291 8.24 -14.44 12.10
C THR A 291 8.29 -12.93 12.24
N ASN A 292 8.27 -12.18 11.13
CA ASN A 292 8.40 -10.71 11.14
C ASN A 292 7.05 -9.99 11.10
N HIS A 293 6.18 -10.32 10.14
CA HIS A 293 4.87 -9.69 9.93
C HIS A 293 3.78 -10.74 9.67
N PRO A 294 3.43 -11.56 10.67
CA PRO A 294 2.66 -12.78 10.45
C PRO A 294 1.26 -12.58 9.87
N ILE A 295 0.57 -11.50 10.23
CA ILE A 295 -0.78 -11.24 9.70
C ILE A 295 -0.69 -10.76 8.25
N PHE A 296 0.25 -9.88 7.94
CA PHE A 296 0.52 -9.45 6.57
C PHE A 296 0.96 -10.61 5.68
N ALA A 297 1.80 -11.52 6.20
CA ALA A 297 2.24 -12.71 5.46
C ALA A 297 1.06 -13.61 5.08
N LEU A 298 0.18 -13.93 6.04
CA LEU A 298 -1.04 -14.71 5.76
C LEU A 298 -1.98 -14.00 4.79
N GLY A 299 -2.11 -12.68 4.89
CA GLY A 299 -2.90 -11.89 3.95
C GLY A 299 -2.31 -11.88 2.55
N TYR A 300 -1.00 -11.80 2.43
CA TYR A 300 -0.32 -11.89 1.15
C TYR A 300 -0.42 -13.28 0.51
N ASP A 301 -0.29 -14.34 1.32
CA ASP A 301 -0.50 -15.72 0.85
C ASP A 301 -1.93 -15.92 0.34
N HIS A 302 -2.93 -15.38 1.05
CA HIS A 302 -4.32 -15.38 0.57
C HIS A 302 -4.45 -14.62 -0.76
N TYR A 303 -3.85 -13.43 -0.87
CA TYR A 303 -3.83 -12.66 -2.12
C TYR A 303 -3.22 -13.44 -3.29
N ARG A 304 -2.13 -14.17 -3.07
CA ARG A 304 -1.48 -14.97 -4.13
C ARG A 304 -2.37 -16.07 -4.68
N VAL A 305 -3.23 -16.64 -3.84
CA VAL A 305 -4.13 -17.76 -4.20
C VAL A 305 -5.45 -17.25 -4.76
N MET A 306 -6.07 -16.27 -4.09
CA MET A 306 -7.44 -15.82 -4.36
C MET A 306 -7.51 -14.51 -5.16
N GLY A 307 -6.39 -13.79 -5.31
CA GLY A 307 -6.37 -12.46 -5.92
C GLY A 307 -6.73 -11.33 -4.94
N PRO A 308 -6.98 -10.11 -5.46
CA PRO A 308 -7.38 -8.96 -4.66
C PRO A 308 -8.69 -9.20 -3.91
N GLY A 309 -8.78 -8.74 -2.66
CA GLY A 309 -9.99 -8.89 -1.86
C GLY A 309 -9.73 -8.83 -0.37
N ALA A 310 -10.70 -9.30 0.41
CA ALA A 310 -10.67 -9.37 1.86
C ALA A 310 -10.43 -10.79 2.37
N ALA A 311 -9.54 -10.94 3.34
CA ALA A 311 -9.29 -12.18 4.06
C ALA A 311 -9.59 -11.98 5.56
N TYR A 312 -10.23 -12.97 6.19
CA TYR A 312 -10.42 -13.02 7.64
C TYR A 312 -9.38 -13.93 8.25
N ILE A 313 -8.55 -13.40 9.14
CA ILE A 313 -7.43 -14.12 9.74
C ILE A 313 -7.56 -14.09 11.25
N THR A 314 -7.63 -15.27 11.89
CA THR A 314 -7.60 -15.39 13.35
C THR A 314 -6.24 -15.93 13.79
N ARG A 315 -5.57 -15.21 14.70
CA ARG A 315 -4.28 -15.63 15.26
C ARG A 315 -4.19 -15.28 16.73
N LYS A 316 -3.78 -16.24 17.55
CA LYS A 316 -3.65 -16.09 19.02
C LYS A 316 -4.91 -15.49 19.67
N GLY A 317 -6.10 -15.95 19.26
CA GLY A 317 -7.38 -15.48 19.79
C GLY A 317 -7.81 -14.07 19.37
N LYS A 318 -7.07 -13.43 18.44
CA LYS A 318 -7.43 -12.13 17.85
C LYS A 318 -7.79 -12.30 16.38
N SER A 319 -8.89 -11.69 15.96
CA SER A 319 -9.34 -11.69 14.57
C SER A 319 -8.97 -10.40 13.88
N TYR A 320 -8.54 -10.54 12.64
CA TYR A 320 -8.11 -9.45 11.76
C TYR A 320 -8.80 -9.57 10.42
N ILE A 321 -9.03 -8.44 9.80
CA ILE A 321 -9.44 -8.35 8.40
C ILE A 321 -8.25 -7.81 7.62
N VAL A 322 -7.87 -8.54 6.57
CA VAL A 322 -6.79 -8.13 5.68
C VAL A 322 -7.36 -7.84 4.31
N LEU A 323 -7.22 -6.61 3.86
CA LEU A 323 -7.58 -6.19 2.52
C LEU A 323 -6.34 -6.19 1.64
N SER A 324 -6.48 -6.68 0.42
CA SER A 324 -5.40 -6.70 -0.56
C SER A 324 -5.84 -6.12 -1.89
N SER A 325 -5.00 -5.27 -2.50
CA SER A 325 -5.24 -4.70 -3.83
C SER A 325 -3.95 -4.43 -4.59
N LYS A 326 -4.03 -4.49 -5.91
CA LYS A 326 -2.94 -4.03 -6.78
C LYS A 326 -2.92 -2.51 -6.82
N LEU A 327 -1.73 -1.92 -6.69
CA LEU A 327 -1.53 -0.50 -6.90
C LEU A 327 -1.49 -0.16 -8.39
N LYS A 328 -2.34 0.79 -8.79
CA LYS A 328 -2.64 1.10 -10.19
C LYS A 328 -1.45 1.66 -10.99
N TYR A 329 -0.52 2.33 -10.34
CA TYR A 329 0.59 3.08 -10.98
C TYR A 329 1.96 2.41 -10.79
N SER A 330 1.97 1.17 -10.31
CA SER A 330 3.18 0.39 -10.10
C SER A 330 3.15 -0.93 -10.86
N THR A 331 4.30 -1.42 -11.29
CA THR A 331 4.40 -2.74 -11.91
C THR A 331 4.39 -3.82 -10.83
N GLY A 332 3.18 -4.21 -10.41
CA GLY A 332 2.98 -5.39 -9.58
C GLY A 332 3.08 -5.18 -8.07
N TRP A 333 2.94 -3.96 -7.56
CA TRP A 333 2.86 -3.75 -6.12
C TRP A 333 1.49 -4.07 -5.59
N VAL A 334 1.48 -4.63 -4.38
CA VAL A 334 0.29 -5.01 -3.65
C VAL A 334 0.22 -4.20 -2.37
N LEU A 335 -0.88 -3.48 -2.20
CA LEU A 335 -1.25 -2.84 -0.95
C LEU A 335 -1.96 -3.87 -0.08
N LEU A 336 -1.47 -4.07 1.13
CA LEU A 336 -2.08 -4.86 2.18
C LEU A 336 -2.50 -3.93 3.32
N ILE A 337 -3.76 -4.02 3.74
CA ILE A 337 -4.31 -3.27 4.87
C ILE A 337 -4.77 -4.29 5.90
N VAL A 338 -4.28 -4.19 7.12
CA VAL A 338 -4.65 -5.05 8.24
C VAL A 338 -5.41 -4.23 9.27
N VAL A 339 -6.60 -4.66 9.62
CA VAL A 339 -7.45 -4.00 10.62
C VAL A 339 -7.92 -5.03 11.64
N PRO A 340 -7.75 -4.80 12.95
CA PRO A 340 -8.35 -5.66 13.97
C PRO A 340 -9.89 -5.64 13.88
N GLU A 341 -10.53 -6.80 13.97
CA GLU A 341 -12.00 -6.91 13.89
C GLU A 341 -12.71 -6.06 14.96
N LYS A 342 -12.11 -5.92 16.14
CA LYS A 342 -12.63 -5.07 17.23
C LYS A 342 -12.85 -3.61 16.82
N ASP A 343 -12.04 -3.08 15.88
CA ASP A 343 -12.17 -1.69 15.43
C ASP A 343 -13.49 -1.45 14.67
N PHE A 344 -14.05 -2.51 14.07
CA PHE A 344 -15.35 -2.46 13.39
C PHE A 344 -16.52 -2.79 14.31
N SER A 345 -16.31 -3.64 15.29
CA SER A 345 -17.37 -3.98 16.26
C SER A 345 -17.73 -2.80 17.16
N SER A 346 -16.79 -1.88 17.42
CA SER A 346 -17.05 -0.66 18.19
C SER A 346 -18.00 0.30 17.45
N PHE A 347 -17.92 0.40 16.13
CA PHE A 347 -18.87 1.18 15.33
C PHE A 347 -20.28 0.61 15.35
N ALA A 348 -20.43 -0.72 15.29
CA ALA A 348 -21.73 -1.37 15.36
C ALA A 348 -22.40 -1.20 16.74
N THR A 349 -21.60 -1.12 17.82
CA THR A 349 -22.10 -0.90 19.19
C THR A 349 -22.41 0.58 19.48
N GLN A 350 -21.69 1.51 18.88
CA GLN A 350 -21.94 2.94 19.07
C GLN A 350 -23.21 3.42 18.35
N SER A 351 -23.52 2.85 17.17
CA SER A 351 -24.80 3.06 16.47
C SER A 351 -26.03 2.53 17.22
N ARG A 352 -25.84 1.63 18.20
CA ARG A 352 -26.96 1.12 19.05
C ARG A 352 -27.29 2.02 20.25
N ARG A 353 -26.45 3.03 20.55
CA ARG A 353 -26.64 3.95 21.69
C ARG A 353 -27.20 5.31 21.31
N GLN A 354 -27.44 5.56 20.01
CA GLN A 354 -28.19 6.69 19.48
C GLN A 354 -29.57 6.24 18.99
#